data_f47d269a23f23b5d8655ee0077227b90
#
_entry.id   f47d269a23f23b5d8655ee0077227b90
#
_cell.length_a   1.000
_cell.length_b   1.000
_cell.length_c   1.000
_cell.angle_alpha   90.00
_cell.angle_beta   90.00
_cell.angle_gamma   90.00
#
_symmetry.space_group_name_H-M   'P 1'
#
loop_
_entity.id
_entity.type
_entity.pdbx_description
1 polymer ?
#
loop_
_entity_poly.entity_id
_entity_poly.type
_entity_poly.pdbx_seq_one_letter_code
_entity_poly.pdbx_strand_id
1 'polypeptide(L)'
;MTIEHKRSSKGEIEDLIKARYSLIWITSPEETRVEESLRKLCVEREMRLEVWSITEGFKTIANGQGTRDVKDPMKAIDHVMRAEGRALFVLRDFHPFLKEPAVVRRLRDAATELRKTKKSLLVLSPITKIPPELEKSI
;
A
#
# COMPACT_ATOMS: atom_id res chain seq x y z
N MET A 1 6.19 -2.40 8.44
CA MET A 1 5.51 -3.14 9.52
C MET A 1 4.48 -4.08 8.94
N THR A 2 4.36 -5.25 9.54
CA THR A 2 3.45 -6.29 9.09
C THR A 2 2.31 -6.44 10.08
N ILE A 3 1.09 -6.48 9.57
CA ILE A 3 -0.10 -6.79 10.35
C ILE A 3 -0.68 -8.08 9.80
N GLU A 4 -0.67 -9.13 10.62
CA GLU A 4 -1.34 -10.38 10.32
C GLU A 4 -2.61 -10.42 11.14
N HIS A 5 -3.75 -10.47 10.45
CA HIS A 5 -4.93 -10.34 11.21
C HIS A 5 -6.21 -10.71 10.49
N LYS A 6 -7.06 -11.36 11.21
CA LYS A 6 -8.39 -11.71 10.77
C LYS A 6 -9.37 -10.54 10.85
N ARG A 7 -9.01 -9.55 11.66
CA ARG A 7 -9.77 -8.31 11.81
C ARG A 7 -8.79 -7.16 11.77
N SER A 8 -8.90 -6.29 10.81
CA SER A 8 -8.07 -5.11 10.79
C SER A 8 -8.60 -4.10 11.81
N SER A 9 -7.71 -3.62 12.65
CA SER A 9 -8.01 -2.54 13.56
C SER A 9 -7.63 -1.23 12.89
N LYS A 10 -8.61 -0.33 12.75
CA LYS A 10 -8.38 1.01 12.23
C LYS A 10 -7.33 1.74 13.06
N GLY A 11 -7.39 1.60 14.39
CA GLY A 11 -6.42 2.22 15.30
C GLY A 11 -5.01 1.73 15.09
N GLU A 12 -4.84 0.43 14.87
CA GLU A 12 -3.54 -0.17 14.62
C GLU A 12 -2.91 0.36 13.34
N ILE A 13 -3.68 0.42 12.26
CA ILE A 13 -3.23 0.95 10.98
C ILE A 13 -2.91 2.45 11.11
N GLU A 14 -3.77 3.19 11.79
CA GLU A 14 -3.57 4.62 12.02
C GLU A 14 -2.27 4.87 12.77
N ASP A 15 -1.97 4.08 13.79
CA ASP A 15 -0.73 4.20 14.56
C ASP A 15 0.51 4.00 13.68
N LEU A 16 0.46 3.03 12.76
CA LEU A 16 1.56 2.79 11.83
C LEU A 16 1.77 3.98 10.88
N ILE A 17 0.68 4.56 10.40
CA ILE A 17 0.75 5.72 9.52
C ILE A 17 1.32 6.92 10.28
N LYS A 18 0.87 7.15 11.52
CA LYS A 18 1.40 8.23 12.36
C LYS A 18 2.89 8.05 12.64
N ALA A 19 3.33 6.82 12.83
CA ALA A 19 4.74 6.51 13.06
C ALA A 19 5.58 6.56 11.78
N ARG A 20 4.96 6.93 10.66
CA ARG A 20 5.61 7.09 9.35
C ARG A 20 6.24 5.83 8.78
N TYR A 21 5.61 4.69 9.01
CA TYR A 21 5.99 3.49 8.29
C TYR A 21 5.62 3.67 6.82
N SER A 22 6.61 3.63 5.96
CA SER A 22 6.44 3.87 4.53
C SER A 22 5.92 2.65 3.79
N LEU A 23 6.23 1.45 4.28
CA LEU A 23 5.78 0.20 3.68
C LEU A 23 5.13 -0.67 4.75
N ILE A 24 3.88 -1.02 4.53
CA ILE A 24 3.06 -1.78 5.47
C ILE A 24 2.51 -3.01 4.75
N TRP A 25 2.56 -4.16 5.40
CA TRP A 25 1.95 -5.38 4.88
C TRP A 25 0.76 -5.76 5.76
N ILE A 26 -0.41 -5.91 5.15
CA ILE A 26 -1.60 -6.41 5.84
C ILE A 26 -2.00 -7.74 5.23
N THR A 27 -2.07 -8.77 6.07
CA THR A 27 -2.58 -10.07 5.68
C THR A 27 -4.00 -10.20 6.18
N SER A 28 -4.95 -10.29 5.28
CA SER A 28 -6.36 -10.46 5.64
C SER A 28 -7.13 -11.07 4.47
N PRO A 29 -8.05 -12.01 4.73
CA PRO A 29 -8.97 -12.49 3.70
C PRO A 29 -10.13 -11.53 3.46
N GLU A 30 -10.29 -10.52 4.30
CA GLU A 30 -11.42 -9.59 4.25
C GLU A 30 -11.04 -8.28 3.58
N GLU A 31 -10.69 -8.35 2.29
CA GLU A 31 -10.21 -7.20 1.51
C GLU A 31 -11.16 -6.00 1.58
N THR A 32 -12.44 -6.23 1.30
CA THR A 32 -13.44 -5.16 1.29
C THR A 32 -13.54 -4.45 2.64
N ARG A 33 -13.50 -5.22 3.71
CA ARG A 33 -13.60 -4.69 5.07
C ARG A 33 -12.38 -3.85 5.43
N VAL A 34 -11.19 -4.33 5.07
CA VAL A 34 -9.95 -3.59 5.31
C VAL A 34 -9.98 -2.28 4.56
N GLU A 35 -10.37 -2.31 3.28
CA GLU A 35 -10.41 -1.10 2.46
C GLU A 35 -11.44 -0.09 2.95
N GLU A 36 -12.56 -0.54 3.46
CA GLU A 36 -13.55 0.37 4.04
C GLU A 36 -12.99 1.08 5.27
N SER A 37 -12.26 0.36 6.12
CA SER A 37 -11.59 0.96 7.27
C SER A 37 -10.54 1.98 6.82
N LEU A 38 -9.80 1.67 5.77
CA LEU A 38 -8.79 2.58 5.22
C LEU A 38 -9.44 3.81 4.61
N ARG A 39 -10.58 3.65 3.94
CA ARG A 39 -11.32 4.77 3.37
C ARG A 39 -11.73 5.76 4.46
N LYS A 40 -12.28 5.26 5.55
CA LYS A 40 -12.69 6.09 6.69
C LYS A 40 -11.51 6.82 7.28
N LEU A 41 -10.41 6.12 7.46
CA LEU A 41 -9.18 6.68 8.01
C LEU A 41 -8.65 7.81 7.11
N CYS A 42 -8.61 7.60 5.81
CA CYS A 42 -8.11 8.59 4.88
C CYS A 42 -9.00 9.84 4.82
N VAL A 43 -10.32 9.67 4.90
CA VAL A 43 -11.24 10.81 4.98
C VAL A 43 -10.97 11.62 6.24
N GLU A 44 -10.86 10.97 7.39
CA GLU A 44 -10.60 11.65 8.66
C GLU A 44 -9.27 12.39 8.69
N ARG A 45 -8.25 11.84 8.04
CA ARG A 45 -6.90 12.42 8.04
C ARG A 45 -6.60 13.27 6.82
N GLU A 46 -7.62 13.50 5.98
CA GLU A 46 -7.47 14.31 4.77
C GLU A 46 -6.37 13.77 3.85
N MET A 47 -6.33 12.44 3.70
CA MET A 47 -5.40 11.76 2.83
C MET A 47 -6.13 11.25 1.59
N ARG A 48 -5.44 11.27 0.46
CA ARG A 48 -5.92 10.60 -0.73
C ARG A 48 -5.73 9.09 -0.57
N LEU A 49 -6.69 8.30 -0.98
CA LEU A 49 -6.58 6.84 -1.00
C LEU A 49 -6.66 6.38 -2.44
N GLU A 50 -5.61 5.70 -2.90
CA GLU A 50 -5.59 5.07 -4.22
C GLU A 50 -5.36 3.58 -4.06
N VAL A 51 -6.17 2.78 -4.76
CA VAL A 51 -6.12 1.32 -4.66
C VAL A 51 -5.80 0.74 -6.03
N TRP A 52 -4.81 -0.14 -6.05
CA TRP A 52 -4.32 -0.78 -7.27
C TRP A 52 -4.64 -2.27 -7.31
N SER A 53 -4.99 -2.75 -8.50
CA SER A 53 -5.03 -4.17 -8.80
C SER A 53 -4.50 -4.40 -10.21
N ILE A 54 -4.08 -5.64 -10.49
CA ILE A 54 -3.56 -6.00 -11.83
C ILE A 54 -4.63 -5.87 -12.91
N THR A 55 -5.90 -5.94 -12.54
CA THR A 55 -7.01 -5.86 -13.49
C THR A 55 -7.47 -4.45 -13.77
N GLU A 56 -7.30 -3.54 -12.82
CA GLU A 56 -7.90 -2.20 -12.92
C GLU A 56 -6.91 -1.03 -12.87
N GLY A 57 -5.65 -1.27 -12.53
CA GLY A 57 -4.72 -0.18 -12.27
C GLY A 57 -5.08 0.55 -10.99
N PHE A 58 -4.74 1.83 -10.88
CA PHE A 58 -5.07 2.64 -9.71
C PHE A 58 -6.43 3.31 -9.85
N LYS A 59 -7.20 3.25 -8.77
CA LYS A 59 -8.45 3.98 -8.61
C LYS A 59 -8.38 4.85 -7.37
N THR A 60 -8.79 6.11 -7.48
CA THR A 60 -8.88 7.00 -6.33
C THR A 60 -10.20 6.77 -5.62
N ILE A 61 -10.13 6.45 -4.32
CA ILE A 61 -11.30 6.06 -3.52
C ILE A 61 -11.76 7.19 -2.59
N ALA A 62 -10.83 7.96 -2.05
CA ALA A 62 -11.15 9.02 -1.10
C ALA A 62 -10.24 10.23 -1.31
N ASN A 63 -10.81 11.42 -1.17
CA ASN A 63 -10.11 12.71 -1.21
C ASN A 63 -9.29 12.93 -2.47
N GLY A 64 -9.87 12.57 -3.62
CA GLY A 64 -9.22 12.75 -4.91
C GLY A 64 -10.11 12.32 -6.05
N GLN A 65 -9.59 12.41 -7.26
CA GLN A 65 -10.33 12.07 -8.47
C GLN A 65 -9.44 11.32 -9.44
N GLY A 66 -10.07 10.49 -10.24
CA GLY A 66 -9.46 9.86 -11.38
C GLY A 66 -9.04 8.42 -11.16
N THR A 67 -8.59 7.86 -12.26
CA THR A 67 -8.04 6.53 -12.33
C THR A 67 -6.77 6.59 -13.16
N ARG A 68 -5.85 5.66 -12.90
CA ARG A 68 -4.65 5.51 -13.71
C ARG A 68 -4.59 4.06 -14.18
N ASP A 69 -4.65 3.86 -15.49
CA ASP A 69 -4.61 2.54 -16.10
C ASP A 69 -3.18 1.99 -16.12
N VAL A 70 -2.57 1.89 -14.95
CA VAL A 70 -1.21 1.40 -14.75
C VAL A 70 -1.31 0.01 -14.17
N LYS A 71 -1.19 -1.01 -15.01
CA LYS A 71 -1.33 -2.41 -14.57
C LYS A 71 -0.01 -3.11 -14.33
N ASP A 72 1.06 -2.66 -14.97
CA ASP A 72 2.38 -3.24 -14.74
C ASP A 72 2.87 -2.99 -13.32
N PRO A 73 3.31 -4.03 -12.60
CA PRO A 73 3.74 -3.89 -11.19
C PRO A 73 4.89 -2.88 -10.98
N MET A 74 5.87 -2.85 -11.87
CA MET A 74 6.98 -1.89 -11.77
C MET A 74 6.47 -0.46 -11.93
N LYS A 75 5.60 -0.25 -12.91
CA LYS A 75 5.01 1.07 -13.16
C LYS A 75 4.07 1.50 -12.04
N ALA A 76 3.41 0.53 -11.38
CA ALA A 76 2.59 0.82 -10.22
C ALA A 76 3.43 1.42 -9.09
N ILE A 77 4.59 0.82 -8.80
CA ILE A 77 5.50 1.36 -7.80
C ILE A 77 6.02 2.74 -8.21
N ASP A 78 6.36 2.91 -9.48
CA ASP A 78 6.80 4.22 -10.00
C ASP A 78 5.73 5.29 -9.84
N HIS A 79 4.48 4.96 -10.08
CA HIS A 79 3.36 5.88 -9.86
C HIS A 79 3.30 6.36 -8.41
N VAL A 80 3.44 5.44 -7.46
CA VAL A 80 3.46 5.78 -6.04
C VAL A 80 4.61 6.72 -5.72
N MET A 81 5.78 6.46 -6.27
CA MET A 81 6.97 7.27 -5.99
C MET A 81 6.86 8.68 -6.57
N ARG A 82 6.21 8.83 -7.73
CA ARG A 82 6.05 10.13 -8.39
C ARG A 82 4.87 10.94 -7.88
N ALA A 83 3.90 10.31 -7.27
CA ALA A 83 2.71 11.00 -6.80
C ALA A 83 3.05 12.02 -5.73
N GLU A 84 2.34 13.13 -5.74
CA GLU A 84 2.56 14.20 -4.77
C GLU A 84 1.47 14.22 -3.73
N GLY A 85 1.78 14.87 -2.60
CA GLY A 85 0.81 15.09 -1.55
C GLY A 85 0.73 13.96 -0.55
N ARG A 86 -0.24 14.08 0.33
CA ARG A 86 -0.47 13.13 1.41
C ARG A 86 -1.40 12.03 0.92
N ALA A 87 -0.92 10.81 0.91
CA ALA A 87 -1.68 9.71 0.32
C ALA A 87 -1.32 8.35 0.92
N LEU A 88 -2.31 7.46 0.89
CA LEU A 88 -2.13 6.04 1.15
C LEU A 88 -2.40 5.29 -0.15
N PHE A 89 -1.45 4.46 -0.54
CA PHE A 89 -1.58 3.61 -1.72
C PHE A 89 -1.70 2.15 -1.28
N VAL A 90 -2.70 1.46 -1.81
CA VAL A 90 -2.94 0.05 -1.50
C VAL A 90 -2.69 -0.78 -2.76
N LEU A 91 -1.83 -1.78 -2.65
CA LEU A 91 -1.59 -2.74 -3.72
C LEU A 91 -2.27 -4.06 -3.36
N ARG A 92 -3.36 -4.39 -4.05
CA ARG A 92 -4.08 -5.65 -3.84
C ARG A 92 -3.33 -6.81 -4.48
N ASP A 93 -3.18 -7.88 -3.73
CA ASP A 93 -2.60 -9.13 -4.25
C ASP A 93 -1.27 -8.91 -4.98
N PHE A 94 -0.38 -8.16 -4.35
CA PHE A 94 0.92 -7.87 -4.95
C PHE A 94 1.94 -9.00 -4.76
N HIS A 95 1.67 -9.93 -3.87
CA HIS A 95 2.59 -11.01 -3.53
C HIS A 95 3.03 -11.89 -4.72
N PRO A 96 2.19 -12.17 -5.75
CA PRO A 96 2.67 -12.96 -6.89
C PRO A 96 3.80 -12.30 -7.67
N PHE A 97 3.86 -10.97 -7.66
CA PHE A 97 4.88 -10.22 -8.41
C PHE A 97 6.21 -10.14 -7.66
N LEU A 98 6.24 -10.54 -6.40
CA LEU A 98 7.46 -10.52 -5.57
C LEU A 98 8.37 -11.72 -5.83
N LYS A 99 8.12 -12.48 -6.88
CA LYS A 99 9.02 -13.49 -7.42
C LYS A 99 10.06 -12.87 -8.35
N GLU A 100 9.81 -11.67 -8.85
CA GLU A 100 10.70 -10.98 -9.76
C GLU A 100 11.68 -10.09 -8.99
N PRO A 101 13.00 -10.33 -9.14
CA PRO A 101 14.00 -9.57 -8.40
C PRO A 101 13.91 -8.05 -8.61
N ALA A 102 13.57 -7.61 -9.81
CA ALA A 102 13.46 -6.19 -10.11
C ALA A 102 12.32 -5.54 -9.33
N VAL A 103 11.18 -6.23 -9.19
CA VAL A 103 10.04 -5.74 -8.43
C VAL A 103 10.38 -5.64 -6.95
N VAL A 104 11.04 -6.67 -6.41
CA VAL A 104 11.47 -6.67 -5.01
C VAL A 104 12.42 -5.50 -4.74
N ARG A 105 13.40 -5.31 -5.62
CA ARG A 105 14.35 -4.20 -5.46
C ARG A 105 13.66 -2.85 -5.53
N ARG A 106 12.74 -2.68 -6.49
CA ARG A 106 12.02 -1.42 -6.65
C ARG A 106 11.18 -1.10 -5.42
N LEU A 107 10.56 -2.13 -4.84
CA LEU A 107 9.76 -1.96 -3.63
C LEU A 107 10.63 -1.56 -2.43
N ARG A 108 11.84 -2.11 -2.32
CA ARG A 108 12.80 -1.69 -1.30
C ARG A 108 13.20 -0.22 -1.48
N ASP A 109 13.49 0.18 -2.71
CA ASP A 109 13.81 1.58 -3.02
C ASP A 109 12.67 2.49 -2.61
N ALA A 110 11.44 2.10 -2.94
CA ALA A 110 10.25 2.85 -2.58
C ALA A 110 10.11 2.99 -1.05
N ALA A 111 10.33 1.91 -0.32
CA ALA A 111 10.25 1.95 1.15
C ALA A 111 11.20 2.99 1.74
N THR A 112 12.40 3.11 1.20
CA THR A 112 13.38 4.09 1.64
C THR A 112 12.98 5.51 1.25
N GLU A 113 12.61 5.72 -0.01
CA GLU A 113 12.28 7.06 -0.51
C GLU A 113 10.99 7.61 0.09
N LEU A 114 9.99 6.77 0.31
CA LEU A 114 8.71 7.22 0.87
C LEU A 114 8.81 7.69 2.31
N ARG A 115 9.85 7.30 3.04
CA ARG A 115 10.07 7.80 4.41
C ARG A 115 10.24 9.30 4.47
N LYS A 116 10.69 9.91 3.38
CA LYS A 116 10.89 11.35 3.27
C LYS A 116 9.61 12.10 2.88
N THR A 117 8.52 11.39 2.72
CA THR A 117 7.26 11.92 2.22
C THR A 117 6.13 11.71 3.22
N LYS A 118 4.95 12.23 2.87
CA LYS A 118 3.72 11.97 3.61
C LYS A 118 2.90 10.88 2.94
N LYS A 119 3.56 10.00 2.20
CA LYS A 119 2.93 8.86 1.52
C LYS A 119 3.27 7.57 2.24
N SER A 120 2.32 6.65 2.24
CA SER A 120 2.53 5.29 2.73
C SER A 120 2.04 4.31 1.67
N LEU A 121 2.77 3.21 1.55
CA LEU A 121 2.44 2.14 0.61
C LEU A 121 2.07 0.89 1.40
N LEU A 122 0.91 0.33 1.09
CA LEU A 122 0.36 -0.80 1.81
C LEU A 122 0.09 -1.95 0.85
N VAL A 123 0.66 -3.11 1.14
CA VAL A 123 0.34 -4.34 0.41
C VAL A 123 -0.77 -5.06 1.18
N LEU A 124 -1.87 -5.33 0.51
CA LEU A 124 -3.00 -6.06 1.08
C LEU A 124 -3.13 -7.40 0.40
N SER A 125 -2.93 -8.46 1.15
CA SER A 125 -2.83 -9.81 0.63
C SER A 125 -3.54 -10.81 1.54
N PRO A 126 -4.12 -11.90 0.99
CA PRO A 126 -4.74 -12.92 1.83
C PRO A 126 -3.71 -13.81 2.54
N ILE A 127 -2.45 -13.74 2.15
CA ILE A 127 -1.38 -14.53 2.75
C ILE A 127 -0.17 -13.67 3.05
N THR A 128 0.63 -14.11 4.03
CA THR A 128 1.91 -13.47 4.34
C THR A 128 3.00 -14.17 3.54
N LYS A 129 3.54 -13.47 2.55
CA LYS A 129 4.60 -14.00 1.71
C LYS A 129 5.60 -12.90 1.39
N ILE A 130 6.39 -12.56 2.38
CA ILE A 130 7.34 -11.45 2.32
C ILE A 130 8.72 -11.97 1.97
N PRO A 131 9.32 -11.52 0.85
CA PRO A 131 10.69 -11.90 0.52
C PRO A 131 11.67 -11.46 1.61
N PRO A 132 12.72 -12.25 1.88
CA PRO A 132 13.72 -11.86 2.88
C PRO A 132 14.32 -10.47 2.65
N GLU A 133 14.48 -10.06 1.41
CA GLU A 133 15.03 -8.75 1.05
C GLU A 133 14.17 -7.59 1.54
N LEU A 134 12.89 -7.82 1.83
CA LEU A 134 11.97 -6.80 2.30
C LEU A 134 11.71 -6.82 3.81
N GLU A 135 12.17 -7.84 4.52
CA GLU A 135 11.84 -8.02 5.93
C GLU A 135 12.20 -6.83 6.81
N LYS A 136 13.32 -6.17 6.53
CA LYS A 136 13.74 -4.99 7.29
C LYS A 136 13.09 -3.69 6.83
N SER A 137 12.43 -3.72 5.68
CA SER A 137 11.77 -2.55 5.11
C SER A 137 10.31 -2.45 5.53
N ILE A 138 9.76 -3.57 5.95
CA ILE A 138 8.36 -3.69 6.34
C ILE A 138 8.19 -3.65 7.85
#